data_8f773db0803f56c2084165a91ce50d38
#
_entry.id   8f773db0803f56c2084165a91ce50d38
#
_cell.length_a   1.000
_cell.length_b   1.000
_cell.length_c   1.000
_cell.angle_alpha   90.00
_cell.angle_beta   90.00
_cell.angle_gamma   90.00
#
_symmetry.space_group_name_H-M   'P 1'
#
loop_
_entity.id
_entity.type
_entity.pdbx_description
1 polymer ?
#
loop_
_entity_poly.entity_id
_entity_poly.type
_entity_poly.pdbx_seq_one_letter_code
_entity_poly.pdbx_strand_id
1 'polypeptide(L)'
;MPIGSSTRRSRALTGAACLSAVLTAALTGCGTSAEQAAPPPAQVPAAPPAGRPAAQPERADRQELNAQASAAQREAAAQRRVQTARRWGLAAVPLRAPAAPSSRPELAEGPGVKRTAGLPPVVYRVPTQDKVVFLTVDDGAEKDPEFSRMLAELEVPVSAFLSDYLARSDYEYFRRLERQGVAIQNHTVNHPDLRRLDDTRQQQEICGQQDRLEREIGTRPRLFRPPYGEYTATSLRIAAGCGITAVPLWNEEAFADHLEYRYADQRLHPGDIVLTHFRGPDSWKGTMTDMLRRFLDAATAQGFAVARLEDYL
;
A
#
# COMPACT_ATOMS: atom_id res chain seq x y z
N MET A 1 28.82 33.70 -41.87
CA MET A 1 29.30 32.95 -43.06
C MET A 1 29.73 31.58 -42.62
N PRO A 2 29.47 30.54 -43.42
CA PRO A 2 28.21 30.08 -43.97
C PRO A 2 27.81 28.66 -43.39
N ILE A 3 26.50 28.36 -43.22
CA ILE A 3 25.66 27.50 -44.06
C ILE A 3 26.19 26.07 -44.25
N GLY A 4 25.49 25.11 -43.70
CA GLY A 4 25.57 23.68 -44.01
C GLY A 4 24.23 23.00 -43.77
N SER A 5 23.34 23.10 -44.75
CA SER A 5 22.09 22.37 -44.91
C SER A 5 22.37 20.93 -45.33
N SER A 6 21.72 19.93 -44.75
CA SER A 6 21.59 18.59 -45.37
C SER A 6 20.26 17.95 -45.02
N THR A 7 19.55 17.74 -46.08
CA THR A 7 18.27 17.18 -46.43
C THR A 7 18.02 15.73 -45.96
N ARG A 8 16.75 15.52 -45.54
CA ARG A 8 15.81 14.41 -45.82
C ARG A 8 16.33 13.03 -46.21
N ARG A 9 15.79 12.01 -45.55
CA ARG A 9 15.13 10.87 -46.24
C ARG A 9 14.09 10.22 -45.33
N SER A 10 12.84 10.36 -45.74
CA SER A 10 11.69 9.54 -45.36
C SER A 10 11.86 8.10 -45.90
N ARG A 11 11.52 7.10 -45.09
CA ARG A 11 11.14 5.77 -45.60
C ARG A 11 9.86 5.33 -44.90
N ALA A 12 8.79 5.38 -45.64
CA ALA A 12 7.55 4.66 -45.41
C ALA A 12 7.79 3.17 -45.73
N LEU A 13 7.27 2.29 -44.94
CA LEU A 13 7.04 0.90 -45.33
C LEU A 13 5.65 0.48 -44.85
N THR A 14 4.90 0.15 -45.86
CA THR A 14 3.56 -0.38 -45.97
C THR A 14 3.39 -1.76 -45.34
N GLY A 15 2.30 -1.96 -44.66
CA GLY A 15 1.27 -2.98 -44.84
C GLY A 15 1.55 -4.42 -44.63
N ALA A 16 0.75 -5.04 -43.77
CA ALA A 16 0.09 -6.33 -44.07
C ALA A 16 -1.02 -6.57 -43.04
N ALA A 17 -2.26 -6.47 -43.49
CA ALA A 17 -3.44 -6.97 -42.80
C ALA A 17 -3.59 -8.45 -43.11
N CYS A 18 -3.75 -9.29 -42.06
CA CYS A 18 -4.23 -10.66 -42.22
C CYS A 18 -5.65 -10.75 -41.67
N LEU A 19 -6.59 -10.84 -42.61
CA LEU A 19 -7.96 -11.33 -42.38
C LEU A 19 -7.91 -12.85 -42.21
N SER A 20 -8.48 -13.37 -41.14
CA SER A 20 -8.84 -14.79 -41.03
C SER A 20 -10.35 -14.91 -41.03
N ALA A 21 -10.84 -15.52 -42.09
CA ALA A 21 -12.24 -15.84 -42.32
C ALA A 21 -12.64 -17.08 -41.52
N VAL A 22 -13.77 -17.01 -40.82
CA VAL A 22 -14.45 -18.15 -40.19
C VAL A 22 -15.44 -18.71 -41.18
N LEU A 23 -15.29 -19.99 -41.52
CA LEU A 23 -16.16 -20.75 -42.41
C LEU A 23 -17.19 -21.52 -41.58
N THR A 24 -18.46 -21.15 -41.68
CA THR A 24 -19.60 -21.89 -41.19
C THR A 24 -20.11 -22.83 -42.29
N ALA A 25 -20.09 -24.14 -42.04
CA ALA A 25 -20.72 -25.14 -42.90
C ALA A 25 -22.03 -25.62 -42.27
N ALA A 26 -23.12 -25.30 -42.90
CA ALA A 26 -24.42 -25.90 -42.66
C ALA A 26 -24.61 -27.14 -43.57
N LEU A 27 -24.95 -28.25 -42.99
CA LEU A 27 -25.40 -29.43 -43.75
C LEU A 27 -26.85 -29.74 -43.37
N THR A 28 -27.75 -29.44 -44.29
CA THR A 28 -29.11 -29.97 -44.34
C THR A 28 -29.10 -31.34 -45.03
N GLY A 29 -29.62 -32.34 -44.36
CA GLY A 29 -29.88 -33.67 -44.94
C GLY A 29 -31.31 -34.11 -44.62
N CYS A 30 -32.20 -34.03 -45.60
CA CYS A 30 -33.50 -34.72 -45.61
C CYS A 30 -33.29 -36.20 -45.92
N GLY A 31 -33.88 -37.09 -45.12
CA GLY A 31 -33.98 -38.53 -45.40
C GLY A 31 -35.27 -39.07 -44.86
N THR A 32 -36.06 -39.59 -45.75
CA THR A 32 -37.47 -40.06 -45.62
C THR A 32 -37.61 -41.36 -44.87
N SER A 33 -38.70 -41.42 -44.09
CA SER A 33 -39.59 -42.51 -43.61
C SER A 33 -39.27 -43.97 -43.94
N ALA A 34 -39.22 -44.79 -42.89
CA ALA A 34 -39.80 -46.08 -42.87
C ALA A 34 -40.35 -46.39 -41.47
N GLU A 35 -41.64 -46.44 -41.37
CA GLU A 35 -42.44 -46.85 -40.21
C GLU A 35 -42.28 -48.37 -39.99
N GLN A 36 -41.63 -48.75 -38.89
CA GLN A 36 -41.70 -50.13 -38.37
C GLN A 36 -42.25 -50.11 -36.96
N ALA A 37 -43.36 -50.89 -36.79
CA ALA A 37 -44.06 -51.05 -35.55
C ALA A 37 -43.16 -51.58 -34.42
N ALA A 38 -43.24 -50.92 -33.27
CA ALA A 38 -42.52 -51.31 -32.05
C ALA A 38 -43.25 -52.48 -31.34
N PRO A 39 -42.53 -53.45 -30.77
CA PRO A 39 -43.05 -54.42 -29.85
C PRO A 39 -43.46 -53.82 -28.50
N PRO A 40 -44.36 -54.41 -27.73
CA PRO A 40 -44.79 -53.84 -26.44
C PRO A 40 -43.70 -53.83 -25.41
N PRO A 41 -43.72 -52.88 -24.48
CA PRO A 41 -42.66 -52.70 -23.49
C PRO A 41 -42.63 -53.83 -22.45
N ALA A 42 -41.51 -54.48 -22.29
CA ALA A 42 -41.25 -55.40 -21.20
C ALA A 42 -41.30 -54.63 -19.86
N GLN A 43 -42.07 -55.14 -18.91
CA GLN A 43 -42.06 -54.57 -17.53
C GLN A 43 -40.75 -54.77 -16.87
N VAL A 44 -40.05 -53.63 -16.61
CA VAL A 44 -38.85 -53.60 -15.81
C VAL A 44 -39.27 -53.66 -14.32
N PRO A 45 -38.73 -54.58 -13.49
CA PRO A 45 -38.98 -54.55 -12.05
C PRO A 45 -38.55 -53.24 -11.43
N ALA A 46 -39.37 -52.66 -10.58
CA ALA A 46 -39.12 -51.47 -9.83
C ALA A 46 -37.79 -51.63 -8.99
N ALA A 47 -36.80 -50.80 -9.24
CA ALA A 47 -35.62 -50.71 -8.40
C ALA A 47 -36.00 -50.32 -6.96
N PRO A 48 -35.39 -50.90 -5.93
CA PRO A 48 -35.61 -50.48 -4.54
C PRO A 48 -35.23 -49.00 -4.35
N PRO A 49 -35.92 -48.28 -3.44
CA PRO A 49 -35.60 -46.86 -3.21
C PRO A 49 -34.13 -46.71 -2.82
N ALA A 50 -33.42 -45.83 -3.54
CA ALA A 50 -32.07 -45.49 -3.23
C ALA A 50 -31.98 -44.95 -1.78
N GLY A 51 -31.36 -45.76 -0.92
CA GLY A 51 -31.12 -45.36 0.44
C GLY A 51 -30.35 -44.02 0.45
N ARG A 52 -30.75 -43.09 1.31
CA ARG A 52 -30.02 -41.86 1.60
C ARG A 52 -28.56 -42.23 1.79
N PRO A 53 -27.61 -41.54 1.12
CA PRO A 53 -26.21 -41.75 1.39
C PRO A 53 -25.95 -41.41 2.85
N ALA A 54 -25.53 -42.41 3.62
CA ALA A 54 -25.05 -42.18 5.00
C ALA A 54 -23.96 -41.11 4.94
N ALA A 55 -24.14 -40.04 5.71
CA ALA A 55 -23.12 -38.99 5.85
C ALA A 55 -21.82 -39.66 6.27
N GLN A 56 -20.78 -39.52 5.45
CA GLN A 56 -19.51 -40.23 5.68
C GLN A 56 -18.86 -39.66 6.94
N PRO A 57 -18.68 -40.47 8.01
CA PRO A 57 -18.01 -40.02 9.25
C PRO A 57 -16.63 -39.44 9.00
N GLU A 58 -15.89 -39.93 8.02
CA GLU A 58 -14.57 -39.41 7.60
C GLU A 58 -14.54 -37.95 7.19
N ARG A 59 -15.64 -37.34 6.76
CA ARG A 59 -15.69 -35.91 6.41
C ARG A 59 -15.81 -35.04 7.66
N ALA A 60 -16.58 -35.47 8.65
CA ALA A 60 -16.72 -34.77 9.93
C ALA A 60 -15.40 -34.78 10.70
N ASP A 61 -14.76 -35.96 10.81
CA ASP A 61 -13.48 -36.12 11.49
C ASP A 61 -12.37 -35.28 10.83
N ARG A 62 -12.34 -35.24 9.48
CA ARG A 62 -11.36 -34.41 8.74
C ARG A 62 -11.61 -32.92 8.93
N GLN A 63 -12.85 -32.46 9.02
CA GLN A 63 -13.19 -31.08 9.31
C GLN A 63 -12.78 -30.68 10.72
N GLU A 64 -12.97 -31.55 11.68
CA GLU A 64 -12.57 -31.33 13.08
C GLU A 64 -11.05 -31.28 13.23
N LEU A 65 -10.31 -32.19 12.61
CA LEU A 65 -8.85 -32.19 12.58
C LEU A 65 -8.29 -30.90 11.93
N ASN A 66 -8.89 -30.46 10.83
CA ASN A 66 -8.50 -29.19 10.18
C ASN A 66 -8.80 -27.98 11.07
N ALA A 67 -9.92 -27.97 11.79
CA ALA A 67 -10.25 -26.89 12.72
C ALA A 67 -9.29 -26.86 13.91
N GLN A 68 -8.93 -28.01 14.47
CA GLN A 68 -7.95 -28.14 15.55
C GLN A 68 -6.55 -27.69 15.11
N ALA A 69 -6.11 -28.13 13.92
CA ALA A 69 -4.82 -27.68 13.35
C ALA A 69 -4.80 -26.16 13.12
N SER A 70 -5.89 -25.60 12.63
CA SER A 70 -6.02 -24.14 12.43
C SER A 70 -6.04 -23.39 13.76
N ALA A 71 -6.63 -23.93 14.82
CA ALA A 71 -6.61 -23.34 16.15
C ALA A 71 -5.21 -23.36 16.75
N ALA A 72 -4.50 -24.50 16.68
CA ALA A 72 -3.12 -24.62 17.14
C ALA A 72 -2.17 -23.66 16.39
N GLN A 73 -2.35 -23.50 15.08
CA GLN A 73 -1.57 -22.53 14.28
C GLN A 73 -1.82 -21.08 14.74
N ARG A 74 -3.08 -20.70 15.01
CA ARG A 74 -3.41 -19.35 15.52
C ARG A 74 -2.79 -19.12 16.90
N GLU A 75 -2.85 -20.08 17.77
CA GLU A 75 -2.25 -19.99 19.11
C GLU A 75 -0.72 -19.85 19.03
N ALA A 76 -0.06 -20.69 18.23
CA ALA A 76 1.38 -20.59 18.00
C ALA A 76 1.78 -19.23 17.41
N ALA A 77 0.97 -18.67 16.49
CA ALA A 77 1.19 -17.33 15.94
C ALA A 77 1.03 -16.25 17.02
N ALA A 78 0.03 -16.35 17.89
CA ALA A 78 -0.16 -15.43 19.01
C ALA A 78 1.02 -15.47 19.99
N GLN A 79 1.48 -16.67 20.35
CA GLN A 79 2.64 -16.85 21.22
C GLN A 79 3.92 -16.26 20.59
N ARG A 80 4.16 -16.47 19.29
CA ARG A 80 5.29 -15.85 18.58
C ARG A 80 5.24 -14.34 18.67
N ARG A 81 4.06 -13.71 18.46
CA ARG A 81 3.91 -12.25 18.59
C ARG A 81 4.24 -11.75 19.99
N VAL A 82 3.79 -12.45 21.02
CA VAL A 82 4.13 -12.11 22.41
C VAL A 82 5.65 -12.18 22.66
N GLN A 83 6.30 -13.24 22.17
CA GLN A 83 7.75 -13.39 22.31
C GLN A 83 8.51 -12.30 21.53
N THR A 84 8.06 -11.96 20.32
CA THR A 84 8.66 -10.89 19.51
C THR A 84 8.50 -9.53 20.20
N ALA A 85 7.31 -9.18 20.67
CA ALA A 85 7.07 -7.93 21.39
C ALA A 85 7.98 -7.80 22.63
N ARG A 86 8.12 -8.88 23.43
CA ARG A 86 9.02 -8.93 24.58
C ARG A 86 10.49 -8.76 24.19
N ARG A 87 10.93 -9.43 23.13
CA ARG A 87 12.32 -9.31 22.63
C ARG A 87 12.65 -7.86 22.22
N TRP A 88 11.70 -7.14 21.66
CA TRP A 88 11.84 -5.73 21.32
C TRP A 88 11.56 -4.77 22.48
N GLY A 89 11.26 -5.28 23.68
CA GLY A 89 11.04 -4.49 24.90
C GLY A 89 9.74 -3.70 24.90
N LEU A 90 8.72 -4.14 24.14
CA LEU A 90 7.39 -3.53 24.14
C LEU A 90 6.63 -3.87 25.42
N ALA A 91 5.88 -2.89 25.94
CA ALA A 91 5.03 -3.06 27.11
C ALA A 91 3.84 -4.02 26.85
N ALA A 92 3.35 -4.05 25.59
CA ALA A 92 2.27 -4.94 25.16
C ALA A 92 2.49 -5.37 23.70
N VAL A 93 1.75 -6.40 23.26
CA VAL A 93 1.73 -6.82 21.85
C VAL A 93 0.98 -5.76 21.05
N PRO A 94 1.57 -5.16 20.00
CA PRO A 94 0.88 -4.20 19.15
C PRO A 94 -0.45 -4.74 18.60
N LEU A 95 -1.48 -3.92 18.56
CA LEU A 95 -2.77 -4.32 18.01
C LEU A 95 -2.65 -4.60 16.51
N ARG A 96 -3.44 -5.54 16.02
CA ARG A 96 -3.56 -5.76 14.57
C ARG A 96 -4.55 -4.77 13.98
N ALA A 97 -4.18 -4.14 12.88
CA ALA A 97 -5.11 -3.36 12.08
C ALA A 97 -6.26 -4.25 11.57
N PRO A 98 -7.47 -3.71 11.44
CA PRO A 98 -8.54 -4.38 10.71
C PRO A 98 -8.11 -4.66 9.27
N ALA A 99 -8.88 -5.47 8.55
CA ALA A 99 -8.68 -5.61 7.12
C ALA A 99 -8.79 -4.23 6.43
N ALA A 100 -8.02 -4.03 5.37
CA ALA A 100 -8.11 -2.82 4.56
C ALA A 100 -9.58 -2.56 4.16
N PRO A 101 -10.03 -1.30 4.13
CA PRO A 101 -11.38 -0.99 3.75
C PRO A 101 -11.65 -1.45 2.31
N SER A 102 -12.85 -1.97 2.04
CA SER A 102 -13.24 -2.46 0.71
C SER A 102 -13.23 -1.36 -0.37
N SER A 103 -13.35 -0.11 0.06
CA SER A 103 -13.17 1.09 -0.75
C SER A 103 -12.48 2.16 0.10
N ARG A 104 -11.59 2.94 -0.54
CA ARG A 104 -10.93 4.05 0.16
C ARG A 104 -11.97 5.05 0.66
N PRO A 105 -11.75 5.66 1.85
CA PRO A 105 -12.59 6.73 2.34
C PRO A 105 -12.67 7.89 1.34
N GLU A 106 -13.83 8.52 1.26
CA GLU A 106 -13.96 9.76 0.51
C GLU A 106 -13.18 10.87 1.22
N LEU A 107 -12.24 11.50 0.50
CA LEU A 107 -11.46 12.63 1.00
C LEU A 107 -12.21 13.94 0.76
N ALA A 108 -13.44 14.06 1.30
CA ALA A 108 -14.22 15.31 1.27
C ALA A 108 -13.54 16.37 2.14
N GLU A 109 -13.74 17.66 1.80
CA GLU A 109 -13.26 18.76 2.62
C GLU A 109 -13.89 18.70 4.03
N GLY A 110 -13.04 18.84 5.06
CA GLY A 110 -13.48 18.74 6.44
C GLY A 110 -12.31 18.71 7.42
N PRO A 111 -12.60 18.40 8.69
CA PRO A 111 -11.55 18.26 9.70
C PRO A 111 -10.51 17.20 9.27
N GLY A 112 -9.28 17.64 9.02
CA GLY A 112 -8.17 16.77 8.59
C GLY A 112 -7.99 16.64 7.09
N VAL A 113 -8.88 17.18 6.25
CA VAL A 113 -8.73 17.18 4.79
C VAL A 113 -8.97 18.57 4.22
N LYS A 114 -8.01 19.10 3.47
CA LYS A 114 -8.16 20.33 2.69
C LYS A 114 -8.24 19.99 1.21
N ARG A 115 -9.21 20.59 0.52
CA ARG A 115 -9.41 20.42 -0.92
C ARG A 115 -9.31 21.74 -1.67
N THR A 116 -8.71 21.66 -2.84
CA THR A 116 -8.79 22.70 -3.86
C THR A 116 -9.26 22.04 -5.15
N ALA A 117 -10.22 22.59 -5.83
CA ALA A 117 -10.81 22.00 -7.03
C ALA A 117 -9.71 21.67 -8.06
N GLY A 118 -9.74 20.43 -8.58
CA GLY A 118 -8.78 19.94 -9.59
C GLY A 118 -7.37 19.65 -9.07
N LEU A 119 -7.12 19.76 -7.75
CA LEU A 119 -5.82 19.49 -7.14
C LEU A 119 -5.88 18.29 -6.17
N PRO A 120 -4.75 17.60 -5.93
CA PRO A 120 -4.69 16.54 -4.92
C PRO A 120 -5.12 17.04 -3.54
N PRO A 121 -5.93 16.27 -2.80
CA PRO A 121 -6.29 16.64 -1.44
C PRO A 121 -5.06 16.65 -0.53
N VAL A 122 -5.03 17.60 0.41
CA VAL A 122 -4.04 17.63 1.49
C VAL A 122 -4.68 17.03 2.72
N VAL A 123 -4.07 15.95 3.24
CA VAL A 123 -4.65 15.12 4.30
C VAL A 123 -3.79 15.19 5.55
N TYR A 124 -4.31 15.77 6.61
CA TYR A 124 -3.69 15.80 7.95
C TYR A 124 -4.12 14.61 8.80
N ARG A 125 -5.35 14.14 8.56
CA ARG A 125 -5.97 13.00 9.20
C ARG A 125 -6.90 12.31 8.21
N VAL A 126 -6.78 11.00 8.11
CA VAL A 126 -7.65 10.17 7.25
C VAL A 126 -9.06 10.13 7.84
N PRO A 127 -10.12 10.39 7.06
CA PRO A 127 -11.50 10.29 7.54
C PRO A 127 -11.92 8.81 7.70
N THR A 128 -11.69 8.26 8.89
CA THR A 128 -12.09 6.88 9.25
C THR A 128 -12.61 6.84 10.69
N GLN A 129 -13.46 5.84 10.98
CA GLN A 129 -13.89 5.50 12.35
C GLN A 129 -13.10 4.32 12.93
N ASP A 130 -12.28 3.65 12.11
CA ASP A 130 -11.43 2.57 12.57
C ASP A 130 -10.40 3.10 13.58
N LYS A 131 -10.16 2.35 14.63
CA LYS A 131 -9.10 2.67 15.60
C LYS A 131 -7.72 2.35 15.03
N VAL A 132 -7.36 3.08 13.99
CA VAL A 132 -6.05 2.99 13.33
C VAL A 132 -5.38 4.35 13.26
N VAL A 133 -4.05 4.30 13.28
CA VAL A 133 -3.15 5.43 13.00
C VAL A 133 -2.14 5.00 11.95
N PHE A 134 -1.48 5.95 11.30
CA PHE A 134 -0.56 5.70 10.21
C PHE A 134 0.83 6.23 10.55
N LEU A 135 1.82 5.35 10.63
CA LEU A 135 3.21 5.75 10.85
C LEU A 135 3.87 6.10 9.52
N THR A 136 4.45 7.28 9.45
CA THR A 136 5.15 7.79 8.27
C THR A 136 6.55 8.28 8.66
N VAL A 137 7.55 7.98 7.83
CA VAL A 137 8.96 8.28 8.12
C VAL A 137 9.55 9.09 6.98
N ASP A 138 10.05 10.29 7.27
CA ASP A 138 10.54 11.23 6.27
C ASP A 138 12.07 11.21 6.13
N ASP A 139 12.56 11.85 5.08
CA ASP A 139 13.96 12.16 4.75
C ASP A 139 14.74 11.00 4.12
N GLY A 140 15.04 9.96 4.87
CA GLY A 140 15.91 8.88 4.44
C GLY A 140 17.39 9.08 4.80
N ALA A 141 17.71 9.83 5.84
CA ALA A 141 19.10 10.08 6.25
C ALA A 141 19.73 8.86 6.93
N GLU A 142 19.08 8.30 7.95
CA GLU A 142 19.53 7.12 8.68
C GLU A 142 19.13 5.82 7.97
N LYS A 143 20.03 4.82 7.97
CA LYS A 143 19.81 3.49 7.39
C LYS A 143 20.03 2.42 8.45
N ASP A 144 19.23 2.47 9.52
CA ASP A 144 19.32 1.58 10.67
C ASP A 144 18.80 0.17 10.33
N PRO A 145 19.67 -0.88 10.30
CA PRO A 145 19.25 -2.24 10.00
C PRO A 145 18.37 -2.84 11.11
N GLU A 146 18.53 -2.39 12.37
CA GLU A 146 17.71 -2.85 13.50
C GLU A 146 16.28 -2.33 13.38
N PHE A 147 16.10 -1.08 12.93
CA PHE A 147 14.78 -0.53 12.63
C PHE A 147 14.08 -1.35 11.52
N SER A 148 14.78 -1.63 10.42
CA SER A 148 14.28 -2.49 9.35
C SER A 148 13.85 -3.87 9.86
N ARG A 149 14.67 -4.50 10.72
CA ARG A 149 14.38 -5.78 11.34
C ARG A 149 13.17 -5.71 12.28
N MET A 150 13.09 -4.68 13.11
CA MET A 150 11.98 -4.48 14.05
C MET A 150 10.64 -4.32 13.33
N LEU A 151 10.62 -3.53 12.24
CA LEU A 151 9.42 -3.38 11.39
C LEU A 151 8.95 -4.73 10.84
N ALA A 152 9.87 -5.52 10.28
CA ALA A 152 9.55 -6.82 9.67
C ALA A 152 9.08 -7.83 10.72
N GLU A 153 9.77 -7.95 11.86
CA GLU A 153 9.43 -8.91 12.90
C GLU A 153 8.11 -8.59 13.64
N LEU A 154 7.78 -7.32 13.78
CA LEU A 154 6.53 -6.86 14.39
C LEU A 154 5.39 -6.67 13.36
N GLU A 155 5.67 -6.84 12.07
CA GLU A 155 4.72 -6.66 10.96
C GLU A 155 4.09 -5.24 10.99
N VAL A 156 4.90 -4.19 11.26
CA VAL A 156 4.42 -2.80 11.33
C VAL A 156 4.44 -2.17 9.94
N PRO A 157 3.28 -1.79 9.39
CA PRO A 157 3.23 -1.07 8.12
C PRO A 157 3.71 0.38 8.30
N VAL A 158 4.49 0.86 7.32
CA VAL A 158 5.06 2.21 7.31
C VAL A 158 5.05 2.75 5.89
N SER A 159 4.88 4.07 5.76
CA SER A 159 5.12 4.82 4.52
C SER A 159 6.35 5.69 4.69
N ALA A 160 7.36 5.50 3.84
CA ALA A 160 8.61 6.25 3.86
C ALA A 160 8.63 7.32 2.76
N PHE A 161 8.70 8.59 3.12
CA PHE A 161 8.78 9.72 2.20
C PHE A 161 10.24 10.13 2.03
N LEU A 162 10.84 9.80 0.88
CA LEU A 162 12.28 9.91 0.68
C LEU A 162 12.66 11.15 -0.13
N SER A 163 13.69 11.85 0.36
CA SER A 163 14.43 12.86 -0.40
C SER A 163 15.72 12.25 -0.98
N ASP A 164 15.92 12.42 -2.30
CA ASP A 164 17.07 11.80 -2.98
C ASP A 164 18.41 12.16 -2.36
N TYR A 165 18.62 13.44 -2.01
CA TYR A 165 19.92 13.90 -1.50
C TYR A 165 20.37 13.17 -0.22
N LEU A 166 19.42 12.62 0.55
CA LEU A 166 19.68 11.80 1.73
C LEU A 166 19.63 10.30 1.42
N ALA A 167 18.65 9.85 0.62
CA ALA A 167 18.44 8.45 0.36
C ALA A 167 19.49 7.83 -0.58
N ARG A 168 20.04 8.61 -1.52
CA ARG A 168 20.94 8.13 -2.59
C ARG A 168 22.26 7.52 -2.12
N SER A 169 22.65 7.73 -0.88
CA SER A 169 23.85 7.10 -0.31
C SER A 169 23.71 5.59 -0.14
N ASP A 170 22.47 5.07 0.00
CA ASP A 170 22.17 3.64 0.06
C ASP A 170 20.71 3.37 -0.32
N TYR A 171 20.38 3.40 -1.62
CA TYR A 171 19.06 3.00 -2.09
C TYR A 171 18.76 1.51 -1.89
N GLU A 172 19.79 0.67 -1.73
CA GLU A 172 19.56 -0.76 -1.47
C GLU A 172 18.88 -0.98 -0.11
N TYR A 173 19.18 -0.15 0.89
CA TYR A 173 18.45 -0.17 2.16
C TYR A 173 16.94 0.04 1.94
N PHE A 174 16.55 1.04 1.15
CA PHE A 174 15.14 1.34 0.86
C PHE A 174 14.48 0.30 -0.03
N ARG A 175 15.20 -0.32 -0.97
CA ARG A 175 14.70 -1.48 -1.73
C ARG A 175 14.42 -2.67 -0.81
N ARG A 176 15.25 -2.90 0.22
CA ARG A 176 14.96 -3.94 1.23
C ARG A 176 13.71 -3.62 2.04
N LEU A 177 13.54 -2.37 2.47
CA LEU A 177 12.32 -1.92 3.16
C LEU A 177 11.08 -2.12 2.29
N GLU A 178 11.15 -1.75 1.01
CA GLU A 178 10.05 -1.92 0.05
C GLU A 178 9.67 -3.40 -0.10
N ARG A 179 10.64 -4.30 -0.26
CA ARG A 179 10.40 -5.76 -0.29
C ARG A 179 9.78 -6.30 1.00
N GLN A 180 9.94 -5.64 2.12
CA GLN A 180 9.30 -5.95 3.40
C GLN A 180 7.89 -5.34 3.54
N GLY A 181 7.42 -4.60 2.53
CA GLY A 181 6.09 -4.00 2.50
C GLY A 181 6.02 -2.54 2.94
N VAL A 182 7.16 -1.88 3.21
CA VAL A 182 7.21 -0.42 3.41
C VAL A 182 6.90 0.27 2.09
N ALA A 183 5.93 1.17 2.09
CA ALA A 183 5.59 1.95 0.90
C ALA A 183 6.55 3.13 0.74
N ILE A 184 7.19 3.25 -0.42
CA ILE A 184 8.13 4.34 -0.70
C ILE A 184 7.38 5.47 -1.43
N GLN A 185 7.50 6.69 -0.90
CA GLN A 185 6.77 7.87 -1.33
C GLN A 185 7.72 9.07 -1.55
N ASN A 186 7.22 10.13 -2.16
CA ASN A 186 8.01 11.28 -2.62
C ASN A 186 8.12 12.38 -1.55
N HIS A 187 9.36 12.85 -1.30
CA HIS A 187 9.67 13.98 -0.42
C HIS A 187 10.63 15.01 -1.07
N THR A 188 10.53 15.18 -2.40
CA THR A 188 11.40 16.03 -3.24
C THR A 188 12.83 15.49 -3.42
N VAL A 189 13.58 16.10 -4.33
CA VAL A 189 14.98 15.72 -4.60
C VAL A 189 15.91 16.21 -3.48
N ASN A 190 15.85 17.51 -3.13
CA ASN A 190 16.82 18.18 -2.26
C ASN A 190 16.21 18.77 -0.98
N HIS A 191 14.95 18.46 -0.67
CA HIS A 191 14.24 18.92 0.53
C HIS A 191 14.18 20.47 0.69
N PRO A 192 13.85 21.25 -0.36
CA PRO A 192 13.73 22.69 -0.26
C PRO A 192 12.37 23.14 0.27
N ASP A 193 12.29 24.35 0.79
CA ASP A 193 11.01 25.05 0.97
C ASP A 193 10.47 25.44 -0.43
N LEU A 194 9.45 24.72 -0.89
CA LEU A 194 8.88 24.89 -2.23
C LEU A 194 8.31 26.28 -2.46
N ARG A 195 7.87 26.99 -1.43
CA ARG A 195 7.34 28.36 -1.55
C ARG A 195 8.37 29.36 -2.03
N ARG A 196 9.67 29.04 -1.89
CA ARG A 196 10.79 29.88 -2.30
C ARG A 196 11.30 29.59 -3.70
N LEU A 197 10.70 28.62 -4.39
CA LEU A 197 11.10 28.18 -5.70
C LEU A 197 10.12 28.64 -6.77
N ASP A 198 10.62 28.94 -7.96
CA ASP A 198 9.83 29.10 -9.16
C ASP A 198 9.23 27.76 -9.63
N ASP A 199 8.28 27.82 -10.54
CA ASP A 199 7.52 26.64 -11.04
C ASP A 199 8.46 25.59 -11.64
N THR A 200 9.47 26.01 -12.40
CA THR A 200 10.43 25.11 -13.05
C THR A 200 11.23 24.33 -12.01
N ARG A 201 11.70 24.99 -10.97
CA ARG A 201 12.46 24.36 -9.89
C ARG A 201 11.56 23.46 -9.03
N GLN A 202 10.31 23.88 -8.73
CA GLN A 202 9.37 23.01 -8.05
C GLN A 202 9.10 21.72 -8.87
N GLN A 203 8.97 21.84 -10.19
CA GLN A 203 8.82 20.66 -11.06
C GLN A 203 10.04 19.75 -11.03
N GLN A 204 11.24 20.31 -11.07
CA GLN A 204 12.49 19.54 -10.94
C GLN A 204 12.57 18.80 -9.60
N GLU A 205 12.12 19.41 -8.51
CA GLU A 205 12.11 18.83 -7.17
C GLU A 205 11.06 17.72 -7.03
N ILE A 206 9.84 17.94 -7.49
CA ILE A 206 8.74 17.00 -7.30
C ILE A 206 8.76 15.89 -8.37
N CYS A 207 8.74 16.25 -9.65
CA CYS A 207 8.72 15.27 -10.73
C CYS A 207 10.07 14.55 -10.86
N GLY A 208 11.18 15.27 -10.66
CA GLY A 208 12.51 14.67 -10.65
C GLY A 208 12.67 13.58 -9.59
N GLN A 209 12.05 13.73 -8.43
CA GLN A 209 12.02 12.70 -7.40
C GLN A 209 11.14 11.51 -7.79
N GLN A 210 9.99 11.74 -8.44
CA GLN A 210 9.17 10.65 -8.99
C GLN A 210 9.98 9.73 -9.90
N ASP A 211 10.69 10.34 -10.87
CA ASP A 211 11.48 9.61 -11.84
C ASP A 211 12.67 8.87 -11.21
N ARG A 212 13.25 9.44 -10.15
CA ARG A 212 14.34 8.78 -9.39
C ARG A 212 13.84 7.59 -8.61
N LEU A 213 12.75 7.74 -7.85
CA LEU A 213 12.19 6.64 -7.06
C LEU A 213 11.69 5.51 -7.96
N GLU A 214 11.07 5.81 -9.10
CA GLU A 214 10.69 4.79 -10.08
C GLU A 214 11.91 4.02 -10.60
N ARG A 215 12.99 4.70 -10.92
CA ARG A 215 14.23 4.08 -11.39
C ARG A 215 14.95 3.28 -10.29
N GLU A 216 15.06 3.84 -9.07
CA GLU A 216 15.85 3.25 -7.98
C GLU A 216 15.09 2.20 -7.17
N ILE A 217 13.78 2.35 -7.03
CA ILE A 217 12.93 1.44 -6.24
C ILE A 217 12.12 0.50 -7.16
N GLY A 218 11.76 0.96 -8.36
CA GLY A 218 10.93 0.21 -9.30
C GLY A 218 9.44 0.52 -9.17
N THR A 219 9.05 1.42 -8.27
CA THR A 219 7.65 1.81 -8.05
C THR A 219 7.52 3.32 -8.11
N ARG A 220 6.56 3.82 -8.91
CA ARG A 220 6.26 5.24 -8.98
C ARG A 220 5.35 5.65 -7.81
N PRO A 221 5.77 6.58 -6.94
CA PRO A 221 4.98 7.02 -5.80
C PRO A 221 3.63 7.61 -6.20
N ARG A 222 2.61 7.41 -5.36
CA ARG A 222 1.30 8.05 -5.52
C ARG A 222 1.05 9.14 -4.49
N LEU A 223 1.82 9.14 -3.41
CA LEU A 223 1.74 10.13 -2.35
C LEU A 223 2.99 11.02 -2.38
N PHE A 224 2.79 12.26 -2.00
CA PHE A 224 3.84 13.26 -1.90
C PHE A 224 3.68 14.04 -0.59
N ARG A 225 4.76 14.22 0.13
CA ARG A 225 4.80 15.13 1.28
C ARG A 225 5.77 16.26 0.96
N PRO A 226 5.31 17.53 0.96
CA PRO A 226 6.20 18.66 0.79
C PRO A 226 7.09 18.82 2.02
N PRO A 227 8.38 19.17 1.85
CA PRO A 227 9.26 19.51 2.95
C PRO A 227 8.65 20.55 3.88
N TYR A 228 8.84 20.38 5.20
CA TYR A 228 8.31 21.25 6.26
C TYR A 228 6.76 21.31 6.30
N GLY A 229 6.05 20.50 5.51
CA GLY A 229 4.60 20.62 5.33
C GLY A 229 4.17 21.83 4.51
N GLU A 230 5.11 22.51 3.83
CA GLU A 230 4.89 23.79 3.17
C GLU A 230 4.70 23.65 1.67
N TYR A 231 3.58 24.16 1.17
CA TYR A 231 3.19 24.03 -0.24
C TYR A 231 2.39 25.25 -0.71
N THR A 232 2.27 25.38 -2.02
CA THR A 232 1.39 26.34 -2.71
C THR A 232 0.41 25.61 -3.64
N ALA A 233 -0.57 26.32 -4.19
CA ALA A 233 -1.43 25.76 -5.23
C ALA A 233 -0.61 25.28 -6.46
N THR A 234 0.49 25.97 -6.77
CA THR A 234 1.43 25.56 -7.81
C THR A 234 2.10 24.23 -7.49
N SER A 235 2.60 24.05 -6.24
CA SER A 235 3.19 22.78 -5.79
C SER A 235 2.22 21.61 -5.98
N LEU A 236 0.94 21.81 -5.60
CA LEU A 236 -0.10 20.78 -5.76
C LEU A 236 -0.42 20.49 -7.24
N ARG A 237 -0.46 21.52 -8.09
CA ARG A 237 -0.70 21.35 -9.53
C ARG A 237 0.44 20.56 -10.18
N ILE A 238 1.67 20.89 -9.85
CA ILE A 238 2.86 20.18 -10.32
C ILE A 238 2.83 18.73 -9.83
N ALA A 239 2.55 18.50 -8.56
CA ALA A 239 2.43 17.15 -7.98
C ALA A 239 1.39 16.31 -8.73
N ALA A 240 0.19 16.87 -9.02
CA ALA A 240 -0.83 16.22 -9.84
C ALA A 240 -0.30 15.83 -11.23
N GLY A 241 0.41 16.75 -11.89
CA GLY A 241 1.03 16.53 -13.21
C GLY A 241 2.09 15.42 -13.20
N CYS A 242 2.68 15.12 -12.06
CA CYS A 242 3.65 14.02 -11.87
C CYS A 242 3.00 12.71 -11.39
N GLY A 243 1.67 12.63 -11.32
CA GLY A 243 0.93 11.41 -10.94
C GLY A 243 0.65 11.26 -9.45
N ILE A 244 0.85 12.30 -8.65
CA ILE A 244 0.50 12.30 -7.22
C ILE A 244 -1.02 12.44 -7.06
N THR A 245 -1.60 11.59 -6.21
CA THR A 245 -3.04 11.51 -5.97
C THR A 245 -3.47 12.14 -4.65
N ALA A 246 -2.58 12.19 -3.65
CA ALA A 246 -2.84 12.85 -2.36
C ALA A 246 -1.54 13.34 -1.72
N VAL A 247 -1.67 14.32 -0.81
CA VAL A 247 -0.58 14.97 -0.09
C VAL A 247 -0.81 14.80 1.41
N PRO A 248 -0.37 13.65 2.00
CA PRO A 248 -0.50 13.45 3.43
C PRO A 248 0.51 14.31 4.20
N LEU A 249 0.00 15.10 5.14
CA LEU A 249 0.75 15.79 6.19
C LEU A 249 0.61 15.00 7.50
N TRP A 250 0.60 15.64 8.68
CA TRP A 250 0.55 14.95 9.96
C TRP A 250 -0.14 15.77 11.05
N ASN A 251 -0.55 15.09 12.10
CA ASN A 251 -1.07 15.68 13.31
C ASN A 251 -0.16 15.45 14.52
N GLU A 252 0.56 14.34 14.56
CA GLU A 252 1.47 13.99 15.64
C GLU A 252 2.86 13.73 15.10
N GLU A 253 3.87 13.87 15.96
CA GLU A 253 5.24 13.55 15.63
C GLU A 253 5.86 12.67 16.71
N ALA A 254 6.52 11.58 16.28
CA ALA A 254 7.20 10.63 17.17
C ALA A 254 8.71 10.82 17.11
N PHE A 255 9.33 10.97 18.29
CA PHE A 255 10.76 11.08 18.51
C PHE A 255 11.25 9.88 19.35
N ALA A 256 12.56 9.73 19.46
CA ALA A 256 13.13 8.65 20.25
C ALA A 256 12.80 8.77 21.75
N ASP A 257 12.65 9.97 22.28
CA ASP A 257 12.42 10.26 23.69
C ASP A 257 11.04 10.79 24.05
N HIS A 258 10.19 11.21 23.07
CA HIS A 258 8.85 11.71 23.33
C HIS A 258 7.93 11.60 22.09
N LEU A 259 6.63 11.92 22.28
CA LEU A 259 5.67 12.18 21.21
C LEU A 259 5.13 13.60 21.36
N GLU A 260 4.95 14.27 20.23
CA GLU A 260 4.24 15.55 20.14
C GLU A 260 2.85 15.35 19.56
N TYR A 261 1.87 16.01 20.16
CA TYR A 261 0.47 15.94 19.76
C TYR A 261 -0.01 17.33 19.36
N ARG A 262 -0.71 17.40 18.24
CA ARG A 262 -1.31 18.67 17.79
C ARG A 262 -2.53 19.05 18.64
N TYR A 263 -3.27 18.07 19.15
CA TYR A 263 -4.48 18.32 19.92
C TYR A 263 -4.17 18.52 21.40
N ALA A 264 -4.98 19.41 22.04
CA ALA A 264 -4.77 19.80 23.44
C ALA A 264 -4.98 18.64 24.45
N ASP A 265 -5.74 17.61 24.06
CA ASP A 265 -5.97 16.41 24.88
C ASP A 265 -4.77 15.44 24.88
N GLN A 266 -3.75 15.70 24.04
CA GLN A 266 -2.52 14.92 23.91
C GLN A 266 -2.78 13.41 23.68
N ARG A 267 -3.72 13.11 22.78
CA ARG A 267 -4.15 11.76 22.44
C ARG A 267 -4.12 11.53 20.94
N LEU A 268 -3.99 10.23 20.57
CA LEU A 268 -4.22 9.76 19.22
C LEU A 268 -5.73 9.72 18.92
N HIS A 269 -6.08 9.96 17.66
CA HIS A 269 -7.45 9.89 17.15
C HIS A 269 -7.52 8.95 15.95
N PRO A 270 -8.71 8.39 15.64
CA PRO A 270 -8.89 7.59 14.43
C PRO A 270 -8.42 8.34 13.18
N GLY A 271 -7.54 7.70 12.42
CA GLY A 271 -7.04 8.24 11.17
C GLY A 271 -5.84 9.19 11.28
N ASP A 272 -5.29 9.42 12.48
CA ASP A 272 -4.12 10.29 12.64
C ASP A 272 -2.92 9.78 11.85
N ILE A 273 -2.25 10.70 11.19
CA ILE A 273 -0.99 10.47 10.49
C ILE A 273 0.12 10.96 11.42
N VAL A 274 0.98 10.04 11.83
CA VAL A 274 2.10 10.28 12.74
C VAL A 274 3.38 10.39 11.93
N LEU A 275 4.03 11.53 11.99
CA LEU A 275 5.32 11.79 11.40
C LEU A 275 6.43 11.24 12.30
N THR A 276 7.47 10.74 11.69
CA THR A 276 8.80 10.59 12.27
C THR A 276 9.84 10.74 11.16
N HIS A 277 11.13 10.61 11.49
CA HIS A 277 12.20 10.81 10.52
C HIS A 277 13.21 9.65 10.57
N PHE A 278 13.88 9.39 9.45
CA PHE A 278 15.07 8.53 9.42
C PHE A 278 16.25 9.27 10.07
N ARG A 279 16.33 9.23 11.40
CA ARG A 279 17.36 9.88 12.21
C ARG A 279 17.89 8.97 13.28
N GLY A 280 19.21 9.00 13.51
CA GLY A 280 19.91 8.22 14.50
C GLY A 280 20.35 9.06 15.72
N PRO A 281 21.20 8.48 16.59
CA PRO A 281 21.66 9.09 17.83
C PRO A 281 22.40 10.42 17.64
N ASP A 282 23.00 10.63 16.48
CA ASP A 282 23.69 11.89 16.15
C ASP A 282 22.73 13.09 16.04
N SER A 283 21.45 12.84 15.80
CA SER A 283 20.40 13.86 15.64
C SER A 283 19.33 13.79 16.73
N TRP A 284 19.15 12.62 17.34
CA TRP A 284 18.14 12.37 18.37
C TRP A 284 18.78 11.87 19.66
N LYS A 285 18.03 11.91 20.78
CA LYS A 285 18.41 11.32 22.06
C LYS A 285 18.09 9.82 22.11
N GLY A 286 18.34 9.09 21.02
CA GLY A 286 18.05 7.66 20.90
C GLY A 286 18.06 7.20 19.45
N THR A 287 17.70 5.95 19.25
CA THR A 287 17.70 5.26 17.96
C THR A 287 16.31 5.26 17.31
N MET A 288 16.23 4.87 16.04
CA MET A 288 14.95 4.63 15.36
C MET A 288 14.14 3.49 16.02
N THR A 289 14.81 2.50 16.61
CA THR A 289 14.13 1.43 17.37
C THR A 289 13.56 1.93 18.69
N ASP A 290 14.19 2.92 19.35
CA ASP A 290 13.64 3.57 20.56
C ASP A 290 12.38 4.38 20.21
N MET A 291 12.41 5.13 19.11
CA MET A 291 11.24 5.83 18.58
C MET A 291 10.10 4.86 18.28
N LEU A 292 10.38 3.77 17.53
CA LEU A 292 9.35 2.81 17.14
C LEU A 292 8.73 2.10 18.36
N ARG A 293 9.55 1.72 19.34
CA ARG A 293 9.06 1.13 20.59
C ARG A 293 8.11 2.08 21.32
N ARG A 294 8.54 3.32 21.52
CA ARG A 294 7.73 4.36 22.19
C ARG A 294 6.41 4.60 21.49
N PHE A 295 6.45 4.76 20.16
CA PHE A 295 5.24 4.95 19.36
C PHE A 295 4.28 3.76 19.48
N LEU A 296 4.76 2.53 19.33
CA LEU A 296 3.94 1.31 19.42
C LEU A 296 3.33 1.12 20.80
N ASP A 297 4.07 1.41 21.87
CA ASP A 297 3.57 1.36 23.24
C ASP A 297 2.46 2.39 23.45
N ALA A 298 2.66 3.64 22.98
CA ALA A 298 1.65 4.70 23.08
C ALA A 298 0.40 4.39 22.25
N ALA A 299 0.55 3.91 21.03
CA ALA A 299 -0.57 3.54 20.16
C ALA A 299 -1.37 2.36 20.78
N THR A 300 -0.66 1.31 21.22
CA THR A 300 -1.29 0.13 21.83
C THR A 300 -2.03 0.48 23.13
N ALA A 301 -1.42 1.29 24.01
CA ALA A 301 -2.03 1.72 25.26
C ALA A 301 -3.31 2.55 25.05
N GLN A 302 -3.40 3.29 23.94
CA GLN A 302 -4.58 4.07 23.57
C GLN A 302 -5.59 3.28 22.72
N GLY A 303 -5.32 2.00 22.43
CA GLY A 303 -6.20 1.11 21.71
C GLY A 303 -6.17 1.30 20.19
N PHE A 304 -5.07 1.83 19.63
CA PHE A 304 -4.86 2.00 18.20
C PHE A 304 -3.94 0.94 17.61
N ALA A 305 -4.31 0.46 16.44
CA ALA A 305 -3.43 -0.33 15.58
C ALA A 305 -2.73 0.57 14.56
N VAL A 306 -1.55 0.16 14.08
CA VAL A 306 -0.91 0.82 12.94
C VAL A 306 -1.43 0.18 11.66
N ALA A 307 -1.97 0.98 10.75
CA ALA A 307 -2.47 0.53 9.45
C ALA A 307 -1.62 1.08 8.30
N ARG A 308 -1.79 0.49 7.11
CA ARG A 308 -1.11 0.92 5.91
C ARG A 308 -1.83 2.16 5.32
N LEU A 309 -1.13 3.27 5.19
CA LEU A 309 -1.71 4.53 4.71
C LEU A 309 -2.25 4.41 3.28
N GLU A 310 -1.57 3.68 2.41
CA GLU A 310 -1.91 3.48 1.00
C GLU A 310 -3.23 2.72 0.78
N ASP A 311 -3.71 2.03 1.79
CA ASP A 311 -5.02 1.35 1.73
C ASP A 311 -6.17 2.35 1.93
N TYR A 312 -5.87 3.53 2.47
CA TYR A 312 -6.84 4.58 2.80
C TYR A 312 -6.74 5.83 1.88
N LEU A 313 -5.59 6.04 1.17
CA LEU A 313 -5.35 7.20 0.30
C LEU A 313 -5.15 6.85 -1.19
#